data_30c857cfad1e16bde1db5a965f996b51
#
_entry.id   30c857cfad1e16bde1db5a965f996b51
#
_cell.length_a   1.000
_cell.length_b   1.000
_cell.length_c   1.000
_cell.angle_alpha   90.00
_cell.angle_beta   90.00
_cell.angle_gamma   90.00
#
_symmetry.space_group_name_H-M   'P 1'
#
loop_
_entity.id
_entity.type
_entity.pdbx_description
1 polymer ?
#
loop_
_entity_poly.entity_id
_entity_poly.type
_entity_poly.pdbx_seq_one_letter_code
_entity_poly.pdbx_strand_id
1 'polypeptide(L)'
;MQLPENSVTAVFAVSDFYALEFMRFLQGKNIRIPEDIQIIGFDDNMASRESNPSLTTIHQEASLRAKAAIECLGAMRDGADYKTEIVLPVDLIKRESTRKL
;
A
#
# COMPACT_ATOMS: atom_id res chain seq x y z
N MET A 1 6.01 24.59 5.77
CA MET A 1 7.26 24.44 5.01
C MET A 1 6.94 24.45 3.54
N GLN A 2 7.69 25.21 2.77
CA GLN A 2 7.52 25.24 1.32
C GLN A 2 8.47 24.24 0.66
N LEU A 3 7.92 23.40 -0.23
CA LEU A 3 8.73 22.38 -0.91
C LEU A 3 9.50 23.01 -2.08
N PRO A 4 10.75 22.55 -2.33
CA PRO A 4 11.49 22.99 -3.50
C PRO A 4 10.77 22.64 -4.80
N GLU A 5 11.06 23.39 -5.86
CA GLU A 5 10.41 23.24 -7.16
C GLU A 5 10.56 21.83 -7.74
N ASN A 6 11.73 21.20 -7.53
CA ASN A 6 12.02 19.85 -8.05
C ASN A 6 11.84 18.76 -7.00
N SER A 7 11.05 19.01 -5.96
CA SER A 7 10.84 18.02 -4.92
C SER A 7 9.87 16.92 -5.37
N VAL A 8 9.88 15.81 -4.61
CA VAL A 8 8.98 14.68 -4.81
C VAL A 8 7.55 15.12 -4.56
N THR A 9 6.63 14.74 -5.43
CA THR A 9 5.20 15.06 -5.33
C THR A 9 4.32 13.85 -5.03
N ALA A 10 4.89 12.64 -5.07
CA ALA A 10 4.17 11.41 -4.79
C ALA A 10 5.12 10.38 -4.18
N VAL A 11 4.60 9.60 -3.25
CA VAL A 11 5.36 8.54 -2.56
C VAL A 11 4.52 7.27 -2.53
N PHE A 12 5.15 6.16 -2.88
CA PHE A 12 4.59 4.83 -2.72
C PHE A 12 5.29 4.17 -1.53
N ALA A 13 4.53 3.88 -0.47
CA ALA A 13 5.05 3.20 0.71
C ALA A 13 4.79 1.70 0.64
N VAL A 14 5.70 0.90 1.17
CA VAL A 14 5.63 -0.56 1.08
C VAL A 14 4.50 -1.17 1.90
N SER A 15 3.92 -0.40 2.82
CA SER A 15 2.77 -0.83 3.61
C SER A 15 1.95 0.36 4.07
N ASP A 16 0.68 0.10 4.41
CA ASP A 16 -0.19 1.15 4.97
C ASP A 16 0.36 1.69 6.29
N PHE A 17 0.98 0.83 7.09
CA PHE A 17 1.56 1.26 8.36
C PHE A 17 2.61 2.38 8.14
N TYR A 18 3.54 2.15 7.23
CA TYR A 18 4.57 3.16 6.94
C TYR A 18 3.98 4.38 6.24
N ALA A 19 3.00 4.17 5.36
CA ALA A 19 2.31 5.28 4.68
C ALA A 19 1.66 6.21 5.70
N LEU A 20 0.94 5.66 6.67
CA LEU A 20 0.23 6.45 7.68
C LEU A 20 1.19 7.18 8.61
N GLU A 21 2.29 6.56 9.02
CA GLU A 21 3.30 7.21 9.82
C GLU A 21 3.95 8.37 9.07
N PHE A 22 4.23 8.17 7.79
CA PHE A 22 4.80 9.23 6.95
C PHE A 22 3.83 10.39 6.78
N MET A 23 2.53 10.09 6.58
CA MET A 23 1.50 11.12 6.48
C MET A 23 1.46 11.98 7.76
N ARG A 24 1.52 11.35 8.92
CA ARG A 24 1.54 12.07 10.20
C ARG A 24 2.75 12.98 10.30
N PHE A 25 3.91 12.50 9.90
CA PHE A 25 5.12 13.31 9.87
C PHE A 25 4.97 14.53 8.97
N LEU A 26 4.47 14.33 7.75
CA LEU A 26 4.29 15.42 6.79
C LEU A 26 3.27 16.44 7.30
N GLN A 27 2.17 15.98 7.87
CA GLN A 27 1.15 16.87 8.42
C GLN A 27 1.69 17.70 9.59
N GLY A 28 2.58 17.13 10.40
CA GLY A 28 3.27 17.85 11.46
C GLY A 28 4.21 18.93 10.95
N LYS A 29 4.61 18.85 9.68
CA LYS A 29 5.42 19.86 8.98
C LYS A 29 4.59 20.81 8.13
N ASN A 30 3.26 20.76 8.26
CA ASN A 30 2.32 21.56 7.48
C ASN A 30 2.39 21.29 5.97
N ILE A 31 2.80 20.09 5.59
CA ILE A 31 2.77 19.63 4.21
C ILE A 31 1.41 18.98 3.97
N ARG A 32 0.71 19.43 2.95
CA ARG A 32 -0.67 19.00 2.67
C ARG A 32 -0.69 17.73 1.83
N ILE A 33 -1.59 16.83 2.19
CA ILE A 33 -1.84 15.59 1.46
C ILE A 33 -3.30 15.60 1.01
N PRO A 34 -3.60 15.50 -0.27
CA PRO A 34 -2.72 15.19 -1.41
C PRO A 34 -2.15 16.42 -2.14
N GLU A 35 -2.43 17.65 -1.69
CA GLU A 35 -2.13 18.86 -2.47
C GLU A 35 -0.63 19.02 -2.74
N ASP A 36 0.21 18.84 -1.73
CA ASP A 36 1.66 18.97 -1.85
C ASP A 36 2.33 17.64 -2.19
N ILE A 37 1.91 16.57 -1.51
CA ILE A 37 2.44 15.23 -1.74
C ILE A 37 1.28 14.24 -1.75
N GLN A 38 1.28 13.35 -2.73
CA GLN A 38 0.35 12.23 -2.80
C GLN A 38 1.00 10.99 -2.19
N ILE A 39 0.22 10.19 -1.47
CA ILE A 39 0.72 8.99 -0.80
C ILE A 39 -0.12 7.78 -1.20
N ILE A 40 0.55 6.69 -1.53
CA ILE A 40 -0.07 5.38 -1.77
C ILE A 40 0.55 4.37 -0.82
N GLY A 41 -0.27 3.57 -0.17
CA GLY A 41 0.16 2.47 0.67
C GLY A 41 0.00 1.11 0.01
N PHE A 42 0.09 0.07 0.80
CA PHE A 42 -0.07 -1.31 0.35
C PHE A 42 -0.63 -2.13 1.51
N ASP A 43 -1.70 -2.85 1.29
CA ASP A 43 -2.41 -3.80 2.16
C ASP A 43 -3.90 -3.54 2.30
N ASP A 44 -4.35 -2.29 2.31
CA ASP A 44 -5.74 -1.91 2.56
C ASP A 44 -6.19 -2.35 3.96
N ASN A 45 -5.40 -1.98 4.98
CA ASN A 45 -5.78 -2.26 6.36
C ASN A 45 -6.90 -1.31 6.83
N MET A 46 -7.50 -1.62 7.97
CA MET A 46 -8.61 -0.83 8.50
C MET A 46 -8.21 0.63 8.76
N ALA A 47 -7.01 0.85 9.28
CA ALA A 47 -6.54 2.21 9.58
C ALA A 47 -6.44 3.08 8.33
N SER A 48 -6.18 2.49 7.15
CA SER A 48 -6.10 3.25 5.89
C SER A 48 -7.44 3.84 5.50
N ARG A 49 -8.54 3.20 5.88
CA ARG A 49 -9.91 3.67 5.61
C ARG A 49 -10.32 4.77 6.56
N GLU A 50 -9.79 4.77 7.77
CA GLU A 50 -10.17 5.68 8.86
C GLU A 50 -9.27 6.89 8.97
N SER A 51 -8.13 6.91 8.28
CA SER A 51 -7.18 8.02 8.33
C SER A 51 -7.75 9.29 7.67
N ASN A 52 -7.15 10.43 7.99
CA ASN A 52 -7.53 11.71 7.40
C ASN A 52 -6.29 12.42 6.85
N PRO A 53 -6.15 12.54 5.51
CA PRO A 53 -7.05 11.95 4.51
C PRO A 53 -7.01 10.43 4.51
N SER A 54 -8.07 9.80 3.99
CA SER A 54 -8.08 8.34 3.85
C SER A 54 -7.06 7.90 2.81
N LEU A 55 -6.41 6.77 3.05
CA LEU A 55 -5.24 6.35 2.30
C LEU A 55 -5.61 5.56 1.05
N THR A 56 -5.17 6.04 -0.11
CA THR A 56 -5.16 5.25 -1.34
C THR A 56 -4.16 4.11 -1.18
N THR A 57 -4.56 2.90 -1.49
CA THR A 57 -3.72 1.73 -1.22
C THR A 57 -3.98 0.62 -2.23
N ILE A 58 -3.16 -0.41 -2.16
CA ILE A 58 -3.31 -1.62 -2.95
C ILE A 58 -3.94 -2.68 -2.07
N HIS A 59 -5.10 -3.19 -2.49
CA HIS A 59 -5.78 -4.30 -1.79
C HIS A 59 -5.31 -5.63 -2.36
N GLN A 60 -4.91 -6.53 -1.48
CA GLN A 60 -4.61 -7.91 -1.83
C GLN A 60 -5.44 -8.84 -0.96
N GLU A 61 -6.00 -9.89 -1.58
CA GLU A 61 -6.78 -10.85 -0.83
C GLU A 61 -5.87 -11.79 -0.04
N ALA A 62 -5.86 -11.63 1.28
CA ALA A 62 -5.04 -12.45 2.16
C ALA A 62 -5.38 -13.94 2.04
N SER A 63 -6.66 -14.26 1.80
CA SER A 63 -7.10 -15.65 1.62
C SER A 63 -6.47 -16.32 0.39
N LEU A 64 -6.30 -15.57 -0.70
CA LEU A 64 -5.65 -16.10 -1.91
C LEU A 64 -4.17 -16.39 -1.65
N ARG A 65 -3.51 -15.50 -0.93
CA ARG A 65 -2.09 -15.69 -0.58
C ARG A 65 -1.92 -16.87 0.35
N ALA A 66 -2.76 -16.99 1.36
CA ALA A 66 -2.71 -18.10 2.30
C ALA A 66 -2.96 -19.44 1.59
N LYS A 67 -3.96 -19.49 0.71
CA LYS A 67 -4.26 -20.68 -0.06
C LYS A 67 -3.08 -21.11 -0.93
N ALA A 68 -2.50 -20.18 -1.66
CA ALA A 68 -1.35 -20.44 -2.52
C ALA A 68 -0.15 -20.95 -1.69
N ALA A 69 0.11 -20.34 -0.55
CA ALA A 69 1.20 -20.75 0.33
C ALA A 69 0.99 -22.16 0.88
N ILE A 70 -0.22 -22.48 1.33
CA ILE A 70 -0.55 -23.80 1.89
C ILE A 70 -0.44 -24.88 0.81
N GLU A 71 -0.95 -24.61 -0.39
CA GLU A 71 -0.87 -25.55 -1.51
C GLU A 71 0.59 -25.82 -1.90
N CYS A 72 1.41 -24.77 -1.94
CA CYS A 72 2.81 -24.89 -2.27
C CYS A 72 3.57 -25.70 -1.21
N LEU A 73 3.35 -25.42 0.07
CA LEU A 73 3.98 -26.16 1.17
C LEU A 73 3.56 -27.61 1.18
N GLY A 74 2.28 -27.89 0.90
CA GLY A 74 1.78 -29.25 0.80
C GLY A 74 2.45 -30.04 -0.32
N ALA A 75 2.60 -29.42 -1.50
CA ALA A 75 3.27 -30.03 -2.63
C ALA A 75 4.74 -30.30 -2.33
N MET A 76 5.42 -29.37 -1.68
CA MET A 76 6.82 -29.55 -1.26
C MET A 76 6.96 -30.73 -0.30
N ARG A 77 6.08 -30.83 0.71
CA ARG A 77 6.07 -31.93 1.67
C ARG A 77 5.88 -33.28 0.99
N ASP A 78 4.97 -33.33 0.02
CA ASP A 78 4.59 -34.60 -0.66
C ASP A 78 5.53 -34.96 -1.81
N GLY A 79 6.54 -34.14 -2.08
CA GLY A 79 7.48 -34.35 -3.18
C GLY A 79 6.87 -34.11 -4.55
N ALA A 80 5.72 -33.43 -4.63
CA ALA A 80 5.06 -33.10 -5.88
C ALA A 80 5.66 -31.82 -6.48
N ASP A 81 5.41 -31.61 -7.77
CA ASP A 81 5.81 -30.36 -8.43
C ASP A 81 5.05 -29.19 -7.88
N TYR A 82 5.75 -28.05 -7.73
CA TYR A 82 5.14 -26.80 -7.31
C TYR A 82 5.72 -25.62 -8.10
N LYS A 83 4.95 -24.55 -8.17
CA LYS A 83 5.40 -23.31 -8.82
C LYS A 83 6.33 -22.56 -7.88
N THR A 84 7.48 -22.12 -8.40
CA THR A 84 8.43 -21.28 -7.65
C THR A 84 8.04 -19.82 -7.67
N GLU A 85 7.14 -19.44 -8.56
CA GLU A 85 6.63 -18.07 -8.66
C GLU A 85 5.13 -18.12 -8.97
N ILE A 86 4.35 -17.41 -8.15
CA ILE A 86 2.89 -17.31 -8.31
C ILE A 86 2.53 -15.84 -8.28
N VAL A 87 1.86 -15.36 -9.34
CA VAL A 87 1.38 -13.98 -9.43
C VAL A 87 -0.09 -13.95 -9.04
N LEU A 88 -0.42 -13.17 -8.01
CA LEU A 88 -1.78 -12.99 -7.54
C LEU A 88 -2.30 -11.60 -7.90
N PRO A 89 -3.61 -11.46 -8.23
CA PRO A 89 -4.16 -10.16 -8.58
C PRO A 89 -4.26 -9.24 -7.37
N VAL A 90 -4.13 -7.94 -7.62
CA VAL A 90 -4.32 -6.89 -6.63
C VAL A 90 -5.20 -5.80 -7.24
N ASP A 91 -5.81 -4.97 -6.39
CA ASP A 91 -6.66 -3.87 -6.82
C ASP A 91 -6.17 -2.56 -6.22
N LEU A 92 -6.22 -1.50 -7.02
CA LEU A 92 -5.97 -0.16 -6.52
C LEU A 92 -7.26 0.41 -5.91
N ILE A 93 -7.20 0.79 -4.65
CA ILE A 93 -8.32 1.40 -3.94
C ILE A 93 -8.03 2.89 -3.81
N LYS A 94 -8.66 3.70 -4.64
CA LYS A 94 -8.49 5.14 -4.61
C LYS A 94 -9.24 5.76 -3.45
N ARG A 95 -8.52 6.59 -2.68
CA ARG A 95 -9.09 7.35 -1.58
C ARG A 95 -8.59 8.79 -1.64
N GLU A 96 -8.53 9.47 -0.50
CA GLU A 96 -8.28 10.90 -0.45
C GLU A 96 -6.80 11.30 -0.46
N SER A 97 -5.88 10.36 -0.22
CA SER A 97 -4.45 10.68 -0.18
C SER A 97 -3.81 10.86 -1.56
N THR A 98 -4.57 10.63 -2.61
CA THR A 98 -4.16 10.90 -3.99
C THR A 98 -5.20 11.80 -4.66
N ARG A 99 -4.79 12.49 -5.71
CA ARG A 99 -5.65 13.39 -6.44
C ARG A 99 -5.46 13.21 -7.94
N LYS A 100 -6.44 13.71 -8.68
CA LYS A 100 -6.36 13.76 -10.12
C LYS A 100 -5.38 14.87 -10.53
N LEU A 101 -4.51 14.56 -11.46
CA LEU A 101 -3.55 15.55 -11.99
C LEU A 101 -4.20 16.48 -12.99
#